data_dbc6d66dc8a5e9cdede8b749b1c9b51f
#
_entry.id   dbc6d66dc8a5e9cdede8b749b1c9b51f
#
_cell.length_a   1.000
_cell.length_b   1.000
_cell.length_c   1.000
_cell.angle_alpha   90.00
_cell.angle_beta   90.00
_cell.angle_gamma   90.00
#
_symmetry.space_group_name_H-M   'P 1'
#
loop_
_entity.id
_entity.type
_entity.pdbx_description
1 polymer ?
#
loop_
_entity_poly.entity_id
_entity_poly.type
_entity_poly.pdbx_seq_one_letter_code
_entity_poly.pdbx_strand_id
1 'polypeptide(L)'
;DINFKASYGGLSDNIIQNFYAPVLEESNIYKRSVAYFTGGIFCIATSAYKSFFIDNNGKFQLVTSPFFDEKISDAYKKYEDVFNQEDLTLDVLNKSLEKLENLQHGSDLIEFISILLNLNKLEIKIALVPEPGLYHEKIGIFADSYGNSISFSGSINETWSGWISNSEEFKVFN
;
A
#
# COMPACT_ATOMS: atom_id res chain seq x y z
N ASP A 1 -12.13 2.81 19.23
CA ASP A 1 -12.07 1.34 19.15
C ASP A 1 -12.72 0.87 17.86
N ILE A 2 -11.94 0.33 16.94
CA ILE A 2 -12.46 -0.27 15.70
C ILE A 2 -12.90 -1.70 16.03
N ASN A 3 -14.13 -2.04 15.69
CA ASN A 3 -14.65 -3.41 15.91
C ASN A 3 -14.44 -4.24 14.64
N PHE A 4 -13.51 -5.18 14.68
CA PHE A 4 -13.15 -6.02 13.54
C PHE A 4 -13.91 -7.35 13.54
N LYS A 5 -14.25 -7.82 12.34
CA LYS A 5 -14.66 -9.21 12.14
C LYS A 5 -13.42 -10.13 12.19
N ALA A 6 -13.58 -11.37 12.63
CA ALA A 6 -12.52 -12.38 12.57
C ALA A 6 -12.13 -12.78 11.13
N SER A 7 -13.03 -12.55 10.17
CA SER A 7 -12.76 -12.76 8.74
C SER A 7 -13.58 -11.81 7.89
N TYR A 8 -13.04 -11.52 6.72
CA TYR A 8 -13.68 -10.75 5.67
C TYR A 8 -13.60 -11.52 4.37
N GLY A 9 -14.62 -11.48 3.54
CA GLY A 9 -14.58 -12.19 2.28
C GLY A 9 -15.80 -12.04 1.41
N GLY A 10 -15.61 -12.44 0.15
CA GLY A 10 -16.62 -12.36 -0.89
C GLY A 10 -16.92 -10.95 -1.37
N LEU A 11 -17.66 -10.87 -2.47
CA LEU A 11 -18.04 -9.59 -3.09
C LEU A 11 -19.05 -8.77 -2.28
N SER A 12 -19.63 -9.36 -1.23
CA SER A 12 -20.62 -8.70 -0.38
C SER A 12 -20.01 -7.86 0.75
N ASP A 13 -18.79 -8.13 1.14
CA ASP A 13 -18.08 -7.34 2.14
C ASP A 13 -17.40 -6.15 1.46
N ASN A 14 -17.76 -4.93 1.85
CA ASN A 14 -16.96 -3.77 1.46
C ASN A 14 -15.70 -3.70 2.32
N ILE A 15 -14.71 -4.52 1.93
CA ILE A 15 -13.47 -4.72 2.67
C ILE A 15 -12.70 -3.42 2.85
N ILE A 16 -12.75 -2.53 1.85
CA ILE A 16 -12.06 -1.24 1.92
C ILE A 16 -12.67 -0.38 3.04
N GLN A 17 -13.97 -0.22 3.07
CA GLN A 17 -14.64 0.63 4.06
C GLN A 17 -14.72 -0.01 5.44
N ASN A 18 -14.82 -1.34 5.51
CA ASN A 18 -15.06 -2.05 6.76
C ASN A 18 -13.77 -2.52 7.46
N PHE A 19 -12.63 -2.52 6.74
CA PHE A 19 -11.34 -2.96 7.29
C PHE A 19 -10.18 -2.08 6.86
N TYR A 20 -9.87 -2.04 5.56
CA TYR A 20 -8.60 -1.51 5.08
C TYR A 20 -8.42 -0.02 5.40
N ALA A 21 -9.37 0.82 4.98
CA ALA A 21 -9.28 2.26 5.19
C ALA A 21 -9.31 2.64 6.68
N PRO A 22 -10.25 2.16 7.52
CA PRO A 22 -10.26 2.51 8.94
C PRO A 22 -8.98 2.09 9.69
N VAL A 23 -8.39 0.93 9.35
CA VAL A 23 -7.14 0.47 9.98
C VAL A 23 -5.96 1.31 9.52
N LEU A 24 -5.90 1.63 8.23
CA LEU A 24 -4.82 2.43 7.66
C LEU A 24 -4.82 3.86 8.23
N GLU A 25 -6.00 4.48 8.40
CA GLU A 25 -6.17 5.82 8.98
C GLU A 25 -5.61 5.94 10.39
N GLU A 26 -5.69 4.90 11.20
CA GLU A 26 -5.20 4.88 12.59
C GLU A 26 -3.74 4.40 12.71
N SER A 27 -3.15 3.94 11.61
CA SER A 27 -1.82 3.31 11.63
C SER A 27 -0.71 4.30 11.25
N ASN A 28 0.51 4.01 11.72
CA ASN A 28 1.73 4.67 11.26
C ASN A 28 2.75 3.68 10.67
N ILE A 29 2.50 2.39 10.80
CA ILE A 29 3.29 1.33 10.14
C ILE A 29 2.33 0.42 9.39
N TYR A 30 2.62 0.20 8.10
CA TYR A 30 2.00 -0.85 7.31
C TYR A 30 3.08 -1.76 6.75
N LYS A 31 3.07 -3.04 7.14
CA LYS A 31 3.97 -4.07 6.59
C LYS A 31 3.14 -5.02 5.75
N ARG A 32 3.60 -5.30 4.56
CA ARG A 32 2.89 -6.15 3.61
C ARG A 32 3.83 -7.14 2.94
N SER A 33 3.40 -8.38 2.89
CA SER A 33 4.04 -9.47 2.16
C SER A 33 3.04 -10.01 1.15
N VAL A 34 3.34 -9.93 -0.14
CA VAL A 34 2.42 -10.33 -1.23
C VAL A 34 3.15 -10.90 -2.42
N ALA A 35 2.46 -11.74 -3.20
CA ALA A 35 2.99 -12.20 -4.48
C ALA A 35 3.00 -11.08 -5.53
N TYR A 36 1.94 -10.26 -5.57
CA TYR A 36 1.77 -9.22 -6.57
C TYR A 36 1.43 -7.88 -5.92
N PHE A 37 2.10 -6.84 -6.39
CA PHE A 37 1.88 -5.45 -6.00
C PHE A 37 1.67 -4.59 -7.24
N THR A 38 0.65 -3.73 -7.19
CA THR A 38 0.45 -2.67 -8.19
C THR A 38 0.19 -1.35 -7.50
N GLY A 39 0.72 -0.26 -8.07
CA GLY A 39 0.53 1.09 -7.53
C GLY A 39 -0.94 1.53 -7.47
N GLY A 40 -1.84 0.87 -8.19
CA GLY A 40 -3.27 1.17 -8.17
C GLY A 40 -3.94 1.08 -6.79
N ILE A 41 -3.31 0.41 -5.82
CA ILE A 41 -3.80 0.37 -4.43
C ILE A 41 -3.91 1.79 -3.82
N PHE A 42 -3.01 2.69 -4.14
CA PHE A 42 -3.03 4.05 -3.61
C PHE A 42 -4.26 4.86 -4.04
N CYS A 43 -4.91 4.47 -5.13
CA CYS A 43 -6.11 5.12 -5.64
C CYS A 43 -7.41 4.58 -5.00
N ILE A 44 -7.35 3.48 -4.25
CA ILE A 44 -8.55 2.83 -3.68
C ILE A 44 -9.01 3.54 -2.39
N ALA A 45 -8.07 4.03 -1.61
CA ALA A 45 -8.31 4.61 -0.28
C ALA A 45 -7.44 5.87 -0.08
N THR A 46 -7.50 6.81 -1.01
CA THR A 46 -6.62 8.00 -1.06
C THR A 46 -6.71 8.82 0.23
N SER A 47 -7.92 9.01 0.78
CA SER A 47 -8.14 9.69 2.06
C SER A 47 -7.42 8.97 3.21
N ALA A 48 -7.52 7.64 3.29
CA ALA A 48 -6.85 6.86 4.33
C ALA A 48 -5.31 6.91 4.18
N TYR A 49 -4.81 6.88 2.95
CA TYR A 49 -3.38 7.09 2.70
C TYR A 49 -2.90 8.49 3.05
N LYS A 50 -3.76 9.53 2.92
CA LYS A 50 -3.45 10.87 3.39
C LYS A 50 -3.26 10.86 4.92
N SER A 51 -4.20 10.35 5.68
CA SER A 51 -4.07 10.22 7.13
C SER A 51 -2.81 9.41 7.49
N PHE A 52 -2.59 8.28 6.84
CA PHE A 52 -1.43 7.42 7.09
C PHE A 52 -0.10 8.13 6.84
N PHE A 53 0.13 8.67 5.64
CA PHE A 53 1.43 9.24 5.27
C PHE A 53 1.67 10.63 5.81
N ILE A 54 0.64 11.49 5.89
CA ILE A 54 0.77 12.89 6.26
C ILE A 54 0.52 13.07 7.75
N ASP A 55 -0.67 12.69 8.25
CA ASP A 55 -1.08 13.00 9.63
C ASP A 55 -0.32 12.11 10.63
N ASN A 56 -0.19 10.82 10.34
CA ASN A 56 0.46 9.83 11.20
C ASN A 56 1.95 9.64 10.90
N ASN A 57 2.50 10.36 9.92
CA ASN A 57 3.89 10.19 9.46
C ASN A 57 4.25 8.74 9.08
N GLY A 58 3.30 8.02 8.50
CA GLY A 58 3.35 6.58 8.28
C GLY A 58 4.44 6.09 7.33
N LYS A 59 4.82 4.82 7.49
CA LYS A 59 5.75 4.11 6.62
C LYS A 59 5.15 2.79 6.14
N PHE A 60 5.14 2.60 4.82
CA PHE A 60 4.72 1.36 4.16
C PHE A 60 5.94 0.53 3.78
N GLN A 61 6.04 -0.69 4.30
CA GLN A 61 7.10 -1.64 4.04
C GLN A 61 6.53 -2.86 3.30
N LEU A 62 6.99 -3.08 2.09
CA LEU A 62 6.51 -4.12 1.18
C LEU A 62 7.59 -5.15 0.90
N VAL A 63 7.22 -6.44 0.96
CA VAL A 63 7.96 -7.55 0.39
C VAL A 63 7.09 -8.16 -0.70
N THR A 64 7.63 -8.28 -1.92
CA THR A 64 6.88 -8.81 -3.07
C THR A 64 7.75 -9.66 -3.98
N SER A 65 7.12 -10.44 -4.88
CA SER A 65 7.83 -11.16 -5.93
C SER A 65 8.47 -10.19 -6.94
N PRO A 66 9.41 -10.63 -7.78
CA PRO A 66 10.06 -9.78 -8.78
C PRO A 66 9.16 -9.37 -9.95
N PHE A 67 7.89 -9.76 -9.93
CA PHE A 67 6.92 -9.36 -10.97
C PHE A 67 6.29 -8.01 -10.62
N PHE A 68 6.85 -6.95 -11.19
CA PHE A 68 6.35 -5.59 -11.05
C PHE A 68 5.45 -5.22 -12.21
N ASP A 69 4.46 -4.37 -11.92
CA ASP A 69 3.80 -3.66 -13.01
C ASP A 69 4.75 -2.58 -13.57
N GLU A 70 4.51 -2.19 -14.82
CA GLU A 70 5.34 -1.23 -15.55
C GLU A 70 5.44 0.12 -14.80
N LYS A 71 4.38 0.55 -14.13
CA LYS A 71 4.33 1.82 -13.37
C LYS A 71 5.30 1.84 -12.19
N ILE A 72 5.46 0.71 -11.50
CA ILE A 72 6.45 0.60 -10.42
C ILE A 72 7.86 0.67 -10.97
N SER A 73 8.12 0.00 -12.10
CA SER A 73 9.42 0.09 -12.78
C SER A 73 9.75 1.52 -13.21
N ASP A 74 8.77 2.23 -13.76
CA ASP A 74 8.93 3.62 -14.19
C ASP A 74 9.08 4.59 -12.99
N ALA A 75 8.39 4.32 -11.88
CA ALA A 75 8.59 5.08 -10.64
C ALA A 75 10.02 4.94 -10.11
N TYR A 76 10.62 3.76 -10.17
CA TYR A 76 12.02 3.56 -9.80
C TYR A 76 13.01 4.30 -10.70
N LYS A 77 12.76 4.34 -12.02
CA LYS A 77 13.58 5.14 -12.94
C LYS A 77 13.48 6.63 -12.62
N LYS A 78 12.27 7.13 -12.40
CA LYS A 78 12.02 8.53 -12.04
C LYS A 78 12.57 8.88 -10.65
N TYR A 79 12.67 7.92 -9.74
CA TYR A 79 13.27 8.09 -8.42
C TYR A 79 14.71 8.62 -8.51
N GLU A 80 15.52 8.11 -9.43
CA GLU A 80 16.90 8.57 -9.64
C GLU A 80 16.94 10.03 -10.12
N ASP A 81 15.99 10.46 -10.95
CA ASP A 81 15.90 11.84 -11.46
C ASP A 81 15.41 12.82 -10.38
N VAL A 82 14.48 12.40 -9.52
CA VAL A 82 13.89 13.22 -8.45
C VAL A 82 14.87 13.39 -7.26
N PHE A 83 15.82 12.45 -7.07
CA PHE A 83 16.82 12.52 -6.01
C PHE A 83 17.68 13.79 -6.06
N ASN A 84 17.74 14.46 -7.21
CA ASN A 84 18.46 15.72 -7.41
C ASN A 84 17.60 17.00 -7.16
N GLN A 85 16.33 16.86 -6.73
CA GLN A 85 15.48 18.00 -6.41
C GLN A 85 15.54 18.29 -4.92
N GLU A 86 16.06 19.47 -4.56
CA GLU A 86 16.43 19.86 -3.20
C GLU A 86 15.28 20.02 -2.18
N ASP A 87 13.98 19.91 -2.57
CA ASP A 87 12.85 20.28 -1.71
C ASP A 87 11.67 19.29 -1.68
N LEU A 88 11.94 18.00 -1.52
CA LEU A 88 10.86 17.01 -1.29
C LEU A 88 10.38 17.09 0.16
N THR A 89 9.22 17.69 0.36
CA THR A 89 8.57 17.88 1.66
C THR A 89 7.25 17.09 1.76
N LEU A 90 6.70 17.00 2.97
CA LEU A 90 5.35 16.48 3.18
C LEU A 90 4.28 17.29 2.44
N ASP A 91 4.50 18.55 2.17
CA ASP A 91 3.61 19.41 1.38
C ASP A 91 3.56 18.94 -0.09
N VAL A 92 4.70 18.60 -0.66
CA VAL A 92 4.77 18.00 -2.02
C VAL A 92 4.04 16.67 -2.08
N LEU A 93 4.21 15.83 -1.06
CA LEU A 93 3.50 14.55 -0.96
C LEU A 93 1.98 14.76 -0.84
N ASN A 94 1.52 15.70 -0.01
CA ASN A 94 0.11 16.01 0.12
C ASN A 94 -0.52 16.48 -1.20
N LYS A 95 0.16 17.38 -1.91
CA LYS A 95 -0.27 17.84 -3.25
C LYS A 95 -0.35 16.70 -4.27
N SER A 96 0.58 15.75 -4.20
CA SER A 96 0.57 14.57 -5.07
C SER A 96 -0.60 13.63 -4.75
N LEU A 97 -0.95 13.47 -3.47
CA LEU A 97 -2.15 12.73 -3.07
C LEU A 97 -3.45 13.40 -3.57
N GLU A 98 -3.56 14.72 -3.48
CA GLU A 98 -4.71 15.47 -4.02
C GLU A 98 -4.88 15.27 -5.53
N LYS A 99 -3.79 15.15 -6.28
CA LYS A 99 -3.85 14.78 -7.70
C LYS A 99 -4.38 13.35 -7.90
N LEU A 100 -3.99 12.40 -7.03
CA LEU A 100 -4.49 11.02 -7.13
C LEU A 100 -5.99 10.90 -6.87
N GLU A 101 -6.59 11.71 -6.01
CA GLU A 101 -8.05 11.75 -5.80
C GLU A 101 -8.81 12.11 -7.08
N ASN A 102 -8.19 12.93 -7.94
CA ASN A 102 -8.78 13.42 -9.18
C ASN A 102 -8.27 12.67 -10.41
N LEU A 103 -7.78 11.45 -10.25
CA LEU A 103 -7.04 10.68 -11.27
C LEU A 103 -7.64 10.75 -12.67
N GLN A 104 -6.87 11.38 -13.55
CA GLN A 104 -7.07 11.32 -15.00
C GLN A 104 -5.89 10.66 -15.75
N HIS A 105 -4.71 10.52 -15.10
CA HIS A 105 -3.48 10.09 -15.81
C HIS A 105 -2.60 9.16 -14.96
N GLY A 106 -2.07 8.12 -15.59
CA GLY A 106 -1.12 7.19 -14.95
C GLY A 106 0.22 7.83 -14.52
N SER A 107 0.56 8.99 -15.08
CA SER A 107 1.74 9.79 -14.71
C SER A 107 1.71 10.28 -13.27
N ASP A 108 0.53 10.62 -12.73
CA ASP A 108 0.37 11.12 -11.37
C ASP A 108 0.68 10.02 -10.34
N LEU A 109 0.33 8.79 -10.64
CA LEU A 109 0.65 7.64 -9.82
C LEU A 109 2.16 7.35 -9.79
N ILE A 110 2.83 7.45 -10.94
CA ILE A 110 4.29 7.28 -11.04
C ILE A 110 5.00 8.36 -10.22
N GLU A 111 4.56 9.62 -10.34
CA GLU A 111 5.08 10.74 -9.56
C GLU A 111 4.90 10.51 -8.06
N PHE A 112 3.69 10.11 -7.63
CA PHE A 112 3.38 9.84 -6.23
C PHE A 112 4.27 8.74 -5.64
N ILE A 113 4.40 7.59 -6.32
CA ILE A 113 5.25 6.48 -5.86
C ILE A 113 6.72 6.93 -5.78
N SER A 114 7.21 7.71 -6.75
CA SER A 114 8.57 8.24 -6.74
C SER A 114 8.82 9.15 -5.53
N ILE A 115 7.85 10.00 -5.17
CA ILE A 115 7.90 10.85 -3.98
C ILE A 115 7.94 10.00 -2.70
N LEU A 116 7.10 8.96 -2.59
CA LEU A 116 7.09 8.06 -1.44
C LEU A 116 8.43 7.35 -1.24
N LEU A 117 9.06 6.88 -2.33
CA LEU A 117 10.38 6.25 -2.29
C LEU A 117 11.45 7.25 -1.81
N ASN A 118 11.45 8.47 -2.35
CA ASN A 118 12.40 9.52 -1.98
C ASN A 118 12.28 9.96 -0.52
N LEU A 119 11.05 10.10 -0.01
CA LEU A 119 10.79 10.44 1.37
C LEU A 119 10.97 9.26 2.34
N ASN A 120 11.38 8.08 1.84
CA ASN A 120 11.48 6.84 2.61
C ASN A 120 10.16 6.44 3.31
N LYS A 121 9.04 6.84 2.70
CA LYS A 121 7.68 6.48 3.13
C LYS A 121 7.23 5.14 2.58
N LEU A 122 7.79 4.73 1.45
CA LEU A 122 7.61 3.43 0.84
C LEU A 122 8.96 2.72 0.75
N GLU A 123 9.04 1.50 1.25
CA GLU A 123 10.19 0.61 1.14
C GLU A 123 9.74 -0.68 0.45
N ILE A 124 10.36 -1.05 -0.68
CA ILE A 124 10.04 -2.27 -1.42
C ILE A 124 11.24 -3.20 -1.41
N LYS A 125 11.02 -4.42 -0.93
CA LYS A 125 11.99 -5.53 -0.98
C LYS A 125 11.49 -6.64 -1.89
N ILE A 126 12.41 -7.21 -2.66
CA ILE A 126 12.13 -8.32 -3.56
C ILE A 126 12.45 -9.63 -2.87
N ALA A 127 11.46 -10.50 -2.80
CA ALA A 127 11.64 -11.87 -2.32
C ALA A 127 12.13 -12.74 -3.48
N LEU A 128 13.37 -13.23 -3.37
CA LEU A 128 13.92 -14.21 -4.30
C LEU A 128 13.77 -15.60 -3.70
N VAL A 129 13.09 -16.48 -4.43
CA VAL A 129 12.95 -17.89 -4.06
C VAL A 129 13.69 -18.75 -5.09
N PRO A 130 14.34 -19.88 -4.67
CA PRO A 130 15.00 -20.77 -5.61
C PRO A 130 14.01 -21.36 -6.63
N GLU A 131 14.46 -21.51 -7.86
CA GLU A 131 13.69 -22.21 -8.90
C GLU A 131 13.41 -23.68 -8.50
N PRO A 132 12.19 -24.20 -8.81
CA PRO A 132 11.07 -23.61 -9.54
C PRO A 132 10.05 -22.86 -8.59
N GLY A 133 10.48 -22.40 -7.43
CA GLY A 133 9.61 -21.79 -6.43
C GLY A 133 9.01 -20.43 -6.86
N LEU A 134 7.84 -20.10 -6.29
CA LEU A 134 7.21 -18.80 -6.41
C LEU A 134 6.94 -18.24 -5.01
N TYR A 135 7.32 -16.97 -4.79
CA TYR A 135 6.92 -16.25 -3.58
C TYR A 135 5.41 -15.93 -3.65
N HIS A 136 4.63 -16.50 -2.72
CA HIS A 136 3.17 -16.43 -2.79
C HIS A 136 2.49 -16.09 -1.44
N GLU A 137 3.24 -15.49 -0.52
CA GLU A 137 2.70 -15.02 0.75
C GLU A 137 1.70 -13.88 0.56
N LYS A 138 0.73 -13.78 1.48
CA LYS A 138 -0.22 -12.66 1.55
C LYS A 138 -0.54 -12.36 3.01
N ILE A 139 0.35 -11.63 3.64
CA ILE A 139 0.28 -11.25 5.05
C ILE A 139 0.37 -9.73 5.14
N GLY A 140 -0.47 -9.12 5.96
CA GLY A 140 -0.40 -7.71 6.29
C GLY A 140 -0.37 -7.49 7.79
N ILE A 141 0.35 -6.46 8.22
CA ILE A 141 0.43 -6.02 9.61
C ILE A 141 0.32 -4.50 9.62
N PHE A 142 -0.66 -3.99 10.32
CA PHE A 142 -0.79 -2.59 10.66
C PHE A 142 -0.39 -2.38 12.12
N ALA A 143 0.26 -1.27 12.42
CA ALA A 143 0.56 -0.87 13.78
C ALA A 143 0.37 0.64 13.96
N ASP A 144 -0.05 1.04 15.16
CA ASP A 144 -0.18 2.44 15.55
C ASP A 144 1.03 2.92 16.37
N SER A 145 1.04 4.20 16.72
CA SER A 145 2.08 4.81 17.55
C SER A 145 2.00 4.43 19.03
N TYR A 146 0.92 3.76 19.47
CA TYR A 146 0.70 3.34 20.85
C TYR A 146 1.18 1.91 21.12
N GLY A 147 1.63 1.21 20.08
CA GLY A 147 2.09 -0.18 20.18
C GLY A 147 1.01 -1.22 19.92
N ASN A 148 -0.21 -0.80 19.55
CA ASN A 148 -1.21 -1.75 19.10
C ASN A 148 -0.89 -2.22 17.69
N SER A 149 -1.24 -3.45 17.39
CA SER A 149 -1.07 -4.00 16.03
C SER A 149 -2.20 -4.94 15.69
N ILE A 150 -2.52 -5.01 14.42
CA ILE A 150 -3.46 -5.95 13.83
C ILE A 150 -2.82 -6.60 12.61
N SER A 151 -2.98 -7.91 12.48
CA SER A 151 -2.48 -8.65 11.33
C SER A 151 -3.59 -9.35 10.58
N PHE A 152 -3.37 -9.61 9.32
CA PHE A 152 -4.29 -10.36 8.48
C PHE A 152 -3.54 -11.23 7.48
N SER A 153 -4.15 -12.36 7.13
CA SER A 153 -3.61 -13.29 6.14
C SER A 153 -4.74 -13.96 5.36
N GLY A 154 -4.54 -14.14 4.07
CA GLY A 154 -5.54 -14.73 3.17
C GLY A 154 -5.09 -14.77 1.72
N SER A 155 -6.02 -14.58 0.79
CA SER A 155 -5.75 -14.65 -0.65
C SER A 155 -5.41 -13.30 -1.30
N ILE A 156 -5.72 -12.17 -0.66
CA ILE A 156 -5.65 -10.83 -1.26
C ILE A 156 -4.22 -10.40 -1.58
N ASN A 157 -3.96 -10.08 -2.84
CA ASN A 157 -2.77 -9.36 -3.27
C ASN A 157 -2.94 -7.84 -3.09
N GLU A 158 -1.83 -7.11 -3.04
CA GLU A 158 -1.83 -5.65 -2.94
C GLU A 158 -2.00 -5.02 -4.33
N THR A 159 -3.16 -5.26 -4.91
CA THR A 159 -3.56 -4.82 -6.25
C THR A 159 -4.97 -4.26 -6.23
N TRP A 160 -5.32 -3.42 -7.20
CA TRP A 160 -6.70 -2.96 -7.37
C TRP A 160 -7.70 -4.12 -7.42
N SER A 161 -7.42 -5.11 -8.28
CA SER A 161 -8.33 -6.26 -8.45
C SER A 161 -8.45 -7.10 -7.17
N GLY A 162 -7.38 -7.26 -6.41
CA GLY A 162 -7.40 -8.00 -5.15
C GLY A 162 -8.35 -7.38 -4.12
N TRP A 163 -8.36 -6.05 -4.02
CA TRP A 163 -9.18 -5.36 -3.03
C TRP A 163 -10.60 -5.00 -3.49
N ILE A 164 -10.84 -4.85 -4.80
CA ILE A 164 -12.09 -4.30 -5.34
C ILE A 164 -12.94 -5.33 -6.08
N SER A 165 -12.33 -6.15 -6.96
CA SER A 165 -13.09 -6.92 -7.94
C SER A 165 -13.00 -8.44 -7.79
N ASN A 166 -11.94 -8.95 -7.17
CA ASN A 166 -11.82 -10.40 -6.95
C ASN A 166 -12.67 -10.84 -5.75
N SER A 167 -13.10 -12.11 -5.80
CA SER A 167 -13.65 -12.78 -4.62
C SER A 167 -12.50 -13.31 -3.78
N GLU A 168 -12.08 -12.52 -2.80
CA GLU A 168 -10.95 -12.81 -1.92
C GLU A 168 -11.45 -13.06 -0.49
N GLU A 169 -10.65 -13.75 0.32
CA GLU A 169 -10.91 -13.98 1.73
C GLU A 169 -9.63 -13.78 2.55
N PHE A 170 -9.76 -13.20 3.74
CA PHE A 170 -8.70 -13.15 4.73
C PHE A 170 -9.23 -13.22 6.16
N LYS A 171 -8.37 -13.67 7.06
CA LYS A 171 -8.60 -13.72 8.49
C LYS A 171 -7.80 -12.62 9.17
N VAL A 172 -8.37 -12.08 10.26
CA VAL A 172 -7.81 -11.01 11.06
C VAL A 172 -7.39 -11.57 12.42
N PHE A 173 -6.22 -11.14 12.88
CA PHE A 173 -5.62 -11.54 14.15
C PHE A 173 -5.19 -10.28 14.92
N ASN A 174 -5.61 -10.20 16.18
CA ASN A 174 -5.25 -9.15 17.15
C ASN A 174 -4.21 -9.69 18.13
#